data_e2422bd137a850515e5507d6321d5b24
#
_entry.id   e2422bd137a850515e5507d6321d5b24
#
_cell.length_a   1.000
_cell.length_b   1.000
_cell.length_c   1.000
_cell.angle_alpha   90.00
_cell.angle_beta   90.00
_cell.angle_gamma   90.00
#
_symmetry.space_group_name_H-M   'P 1'
#
loop_
_entity.id
_entity.type
_entity.pdbx_description
1 polymer ?
#
loop_
_entity_poly.entity_id
_entity_poly.type
_entity_poly.pdbx_seq_one_letter_code
_entity_poly.pdbx_strand_id
1 'polypeptide(L)'
;YVYSFWPDVLTLKEIGDPADIATYFRLWKEDGRLLARNIVAQCRQNTNYAIVRYAAHPFFLQGYTLCANGENTFFTKNKEFQKSLHRGYIGFESDSQNFLYTLHYVLHELHWPIRYYKHVITPLPFEEIEKRPDRDVLRLIRQSLAHLEINGPNVIIGMLPDGKMITCCDSKKLRPVVIGRDENMVVISSEVCGLNEVMPDRDITNDIYPNERELIEIDNDLEVRRWKQ
;
A
#
# COMPACT_ATOMS: atom_id res chain seq x y z
N TYR A 1 -22.81 4.44 -0.92
CA TYR A 1 -21.57 4.63 -1.71
C TYR A 1 -21.09 3.28 -2.23
N VAL A 2 -20.63 3.25 -3.48
CA VAL A 2 -19.91 2.12 -4.08
C VAL A 2 -18.42 2.42 -3.92
N TYR A 3 -17.70 1.60 -3.15
CA TYR A 3 -16.29 1.78 -2.86
C TYR A 3 -15.37 0.99 -3.79
N SER A 4 -15.89 -0.09 -4.37
CA SER A 4 -15.24 -0.87 -5.41
C SER A 4 -16.28 -1.36 -6.41
N PHE A 5 -15.92 -1.36 -7.67
CA PHE A 5 -16.70 -1.96 -8.74
C PHE A 5 -15.74 -2.73 -9.66
N TRP A 6 -15.46 -3.95 -9.27
CA TRP A 6 -14.49 -4.83 -9.92
C TRP A 6 -14.93 -6.29 -9.73
N PRO A 7 -14.70 -7.17 -10.69
CA PRO A 7 -15.28 -8.53 -10.66
C PRO A 7 -14.95 -9.35 -9.43
N ASP A 8 -13.75 -9.17 -8.87
CA ASP A 8 -13.18 -10.02 -7.82
C ASP A 8 -12.67 -9.22 -6.59
N VAL A 9 -13.09 -7.95 -6.46
CA VAL A 9 -12.73 -7.11 -5.30
C VAL A 9 -13.98 -6.61 -4.58
N LEU A 10 -14.09 -6.96 -3.31
CA LEU A 10 -15.10 -6.42 -2.39
C LEU A 10 -14.43 -5.47 -1.38
N THR A 11 -14.88 -4.23 -1.32
CA THR A 11 -14.42 -3.26 -0.33
C THR A 11 -15.52 -2.94 0.66
N LEU A 12 -15.25 -3.19 1.94
CA LEU A 12 -16.14 -2.87 3.06
C LEU A 12 -15.53 -1.71 3.85
N LYS A 13 -16.31 -0.67 4.12
CA LYS A 13 -15.88 0.49 4.92
C LYS A 13 -16.95 0.90 5.89
N GLU A 14 -16.55 1.15 7.13
CA GLU A 14 -17.43 1.70 8.15
C GLU A 14 -16.64 2.51 9.19
N ILE A 15 -17.34 3.31 9.97
CA ILE A 15 -16.81 4.06 11.12
C ILE A 15 -17.27 3.35 12.38
N GLY A 16 -16.34 3.02 13.24
CA GLY A 16 -16.63 2.37 14.53
C GLY A 16 -15.47 1.50 15.01
N ASP A 17 -15.71 0.80 16.10
CA ASP A 17 -14.77 -0.21 16.60
C ASP A 17 -14.69 -1.40 15.64
N PRO A 18 -13.49 -1.99 15.41
CA PRO A 18 -13.33 -3.12 14.52
C PRO A 18 -14.25 -4.31 14.82
N ALA A 19 -14.51 -4.61 16.09
CA ALA A 19 -15.39 -5.71 16.50
C ALA A 19 -16.85 -5.45 16.11
N ASP A 20 -17.31 -4.21 16.28
CA ASP A 20 -18.66 -3.79 15.89
C ASP A 20 -18.80 -3.84 14.36
N ILE A 21 -17.79 -3.39 13.62
CA ILE A 21 -17.76 -3.43 12.15
C ILE A 21 -17.80 -4.88 11.65
N ALA A 22 -17.01 -5.76 12.25
CA ALA A 22 -17.01 -7.17 11.91
C ALA A 22 -18.37 -7.82 12.18
N THR A 23 -19.03 -7.43 13.27
CA THR A 23 -20.38 -7.88 13.60
C THR A 23 -21.42 -7.33 12.61
N TYR A 24 -21.35 -6.07 12.27
CA TYR A 24 -22.24 -5.41 11.31
C TYR A 24 -22.20 -6.07 9.94
N PHE A 25 -21.00 -6.37 9.42
CA PHE A 25 -20.82 -7.06 8.14
C PHE A 25 -20.90 -8.57 8.27
N ARG A 26 -21.13 -9.12 9.48
CA ARG A 26 -21.21 -10.57 9.76
C ARG A 26 -19.95 -11.33 9.35
N LEU A 27 -18.78 -10.76 9.51
CA LEU A 27 -17.50 -11.37 9.10
C LEU A 27 -17.14 -12.62 9.94
N TRP A 28 -17.80 -12.81 11.10
CA TRP A 28 -17.64 -14.00 11.94
C TRP A 28 -18.37 -15.24 11.40
N LYS A 29 -19.25 -15.07 10.42
CA LYS A 29 -20.05 -16.19 9.90
C LYS A 29 -19.31 -16.86 8.75
N GLU A 30 -19.18 -18.16 8.84
CA GLU A 30 -18.82 -18.97 7.68
C GLU A 30 -19.92 -18.84 6.62
N ASP A 31 -19.57 -18.21 5.51
CA ASP A 31 -20.43 -18.06 4.34
C ASP A 31 -19.60 -18.38 3.09
N GLY A 32 -19.89 -19.52 2.47
CA GLY A 32 -19.19 -19.97 1.27
C GLY A 32 -19.26 -19.03 0.07
N ARG A 33 -20.06 -17.96 0.15
CA ARG A 33 -20.11 -16.89 -0.86
C ARG A 33 -19.09 -15.79 -0.61
N LEU A 34 -18.55 -15.71 0.61
CA LEU A 34 -17.56 -14.70 1.02
C LEU A 34 -16.21 -15.38 1.26
N LEU A 35 -15.62 -15.87 0.18
CA LEU A 35 -14.28 -16.44 0.20
C LEU A 35 -13.30 -15.43 -0.38
N ALA A 36 -12.21 -15.19 0.32
CA ALA A 36 -11.15 -14.29 -0.13
C ALA A 36 -9.80 -15.03 -0.12
N ARG A 37 -9.05 -14.90 -1.21
CA ARG A 37 -7.65 -15.35 -1.27
C ARG A 37 -6.72 -14.36 -0.59
N ASN A 38 -6.94 -13.07 -0.85
CA ASN A 38 -6.17 -11.99 -0.28
C ASN A 38 -7.08 -11.05 0.51
N ILE A 39 -6.62 -10.61 1.65
CA ILE A 39 -7.34 -9.68 2.53
C ILE A 39 -6.44 -8.50 2.85
N VAL A 40 -6.91 -7.28 2.58
CA VAL A 40 -6.28 -6.04 3.01
C VAL A 40 -7.20 -5.36 4.01
N ALA A 41 -6.73 -5.20 5.24
CA ALA A 41 -7.52 -4.60 6.32
C ALA A 41 -6.75 -3.49 7.03
N GLN A 42 -7.47 -2.47 7.49
CA GLN A 42 -6.89 -1.42 8.32
C GLN A 42 -7.91 -0.90 9.32
N CYS A 43 -7.45 -0.76 10.56
CA CYS A 43 -8.08 0.06 11.58
C CYS A 43 -7.31 1.38 11.67
N ARG A 44 -7.97 2.51 11.41
CA ARG A 44 -7.35 3.83 11.41
C ARG A 44 -7.84 4.68 12.57
N GLN A 45 -6.91 5.22 13.34
CA GLN A 45 -7.20 6.37 14.19
C GLN A 45 -6.95 7.64 13.38
N ASN A 46 -7.96 8.50 13.28
CA ASN A 46 -7.81 9.76 12.57
C ASN A 46 -7.11 10.81 13.42
N THR A 47 -6.19 11.59 12.84
CA THR A 47 -5.46 12.65 13.54
C THR A 47 -5.82 14.04 13.03
N ASN A 48 -5.79 14.28 11.72
CA ASN A 48 -5.87 15.62 11.13
C ASN A 48 -7.03 15.84 10.17
N TYR A 49 -7.78 14.77 9.83
CA TYR A 49 -8.84 14.84 8.82
C TYR A 49 -10.20 14.50 9.44
N ALA A 50 -11.29 14.89 8.78
CA ALA A 50 -12.62 14.51 9.20
C ALA A 50 -12.82 12.99 9.22
N ILE A 51 -13.52 12.47 10.23
CA ILE A 51 -13.89 11.05 10.29
C ILE A 51 -15.09 10.84 9.38
N VAL A 52 -14.81 10.40 8.18
CA VAL A 52 -15.83 10.13 7.16
C VAL A 52 -15.61 8.76 6.54
N ARG A 53 -16.72 8.05 6.29
CA ARG A 53 -16.67 6.65 5.83
C ARG A 53 -15.88 6.49 4.52
N TYR A 54 -16.03 7.37 3.56
CA TYR A 54 -15.34 7.26 2.28
C TYR A 54 -13.82 7.48 2.38
N ALA A 55 -13.35 8.16 3.44
CA ALA A 55 -11.92 8.35 3.70
C ALA A 55 -11.30 7.20 4.51
N ALA A 56 -12.09 6.22 4.94
CA ALA A 56 -11.55 5.02 5.56
C ALA A 56 -10.77 4.17 4.53
N HIS A 57 -9.76 3.46 4.99
CA HIS A 57 -9.04 2.49 4.17
C HIS A 57 -9.83 1.17 4.05
N PRO A 58 -9.49 0.33 3.07
CA PRO A 58 -8.53 0.56 1.97
C PRO A 58 -9.09 1.51 0.92
N PHE A 59 -8.21 2.14 0.15
CA PHE A 59 -8.60 2.82 -1.09
C PHE A 59 -8.55 1.85 -2.26
N PHE A 60 -9.42 2.09 -3.25
CA PHE A 60 -9.57 1.24 -4.41
C PHE A 60 -9.56 2.07 -5.70
N LEU A 61 -8.87 1.57 -6.72
CA LEU A 61 -8.89 2.12 -8.08
C LEU A 61 -8.61 1.01 -9.10
N GLN A 62 -9.61 0.63 -9.89
CA GLN A 62 -9.47 -0.30 -11.02
C GLN A 62 -8.68 -1.59 -10.68
N GLY A 63 -9.07 -2.28 -9.61
CA GLY A 63 -8.42 -3.51 -9.14
C GLY A 63 -7.24 -3.30 -8.20
N TYR A 64 -6.63 -2.13 -8.18
CA TYR A 64 -5.60 -1.78 -7.19
C TYR A 64 -6.25 -1.44 -5.86
N THR A 65 -5.74 -1.99 -4.80
CA THR A 65 -6.21 -1.71 -3.43
C THR A 65 -5.02 -1.34 -2.56
N LEU A 66 -5.16 -0.33 -1.68
CA LEU A 66 -4.04 0.13 -0.89
C LEU A 66 -4.48 0.70 0.46
N CYS A 67 -3.72 0.34 1.49
CA CYS A 67 -3.67 0.99 2.80
C CYS A 67 -2.32 1.68 2.99
N ALA A 68 -2.29 2.80 3.69
CA ALA A 68 -1.06 3.44 4.12
C ALA A 68 -1.09 3.75 5.61
N ASN A 69 0.04 3.62 6.27
CA ASN A 69 0.29 4.07 7.62
C ASN A 69 1.37 5.15 7.57
N GLY A 70 1.01 6.38 7.88
CA GLY A 70 1.94 7.49 7.85
C GLY A 70 1.30 8.81 7.46
N GLU A 71 2.14 9.75 7.10
CA GLU A 71 1.75 11.08 6.67
C GLU A 71 2.54 11.51 5.43
N ASN A 72 1.87 12.20 4.52
CA ASN A 72 2.47 12.77 3.33
C ASN A 72 2.63 14.28 3.49
N THR A 73 3.84 14.74 3.75
CA THR A 73 4.13 16.17 3.91
C THR A 73 4.06 16.95 2.59
N PHE A 74 4.06 16.25 1.46
CA PHE A 74 3.87 16.84 0.11
C PHE A 74 2.44 16.68 -0.42
N PHE A 75 1.48 16.42 0.46
CA PHE A 75 0.09 16.11 0.09
C PHE A 75 -0.50 17.10 -0.92
N THR A 76 -0.44 18.40 -0.65
CA THR A 76 -1.00 19.43 -1.54
C THR A 76 -0.36 19.40 -2.93
N LYS A 77 0.96 19.30 -3.01
CA LYS A 77 1.71 19.20 -4.27
C LYS A 77 1.28 17.99 -5.08
N ASN A 78 1.25 16.82 -4.44
CA ASN A 78 0.84 15.59 -5.11
C ASN A 78 -0.61 15.66 -5.57
N LYS A 79 -1.51 16.17 -4.74
CA LYS A 79 -2.93 16.33 -5.05
C LYS A 79 -3.15 17.22 -6.29
N GLU A 80 -2.51 18.38 -6.35
CA GLU A 80 -2.64 19.28 -7.49
C GLU A 80 -2.07 18.66 -8.77
N PHE A 81 -0.98 17.91 -8.68
CA PHE A 81 -0.45 17.18 -9.82
C PHE A 81 -1.43 16.07 -10.29
N GLN A 82 -2.00 15.29 -9.39
CA GLN A 82 -3.00 14.28 -9.73
C GLN A 82 -4.24 14.90 -10.41
N LYS A 83 -4.68 16.06 -9.95
CA LYS A 83 -5.76 16.81 -10.62
C LYS A 83 -5.39 17.25 -12.03
N SER A 84 -4.15 17.69 -12.25
CA SER A 84 -3.69 18.11 -13.59
C SER A 84 -3.67 16.99 -14.61
N LEU A 85 -3.60 15.73 -14.14
CA LEU A 85 -3.72 14.54 -14.98
C LEU A 85 -5.18 14.19 -15.34
N HIS A 86 -6.13 15.07 -15.05
CA HIS A 86 -7.57 14.88 -15.28
C HIS A 86 -8.15 13.61 -14.62
N ARG A 87 -7.50 13.13 -13.57
CA ARG A 87 -8.00 12.00 -12.80
C ARG A 87 -9.07 12.50 -11.87
N GLY A 88 -10.16 11.80 -11.78
CA GLY A 88 -11.22 12.07 -10.81
C GLY A 88 -10.71 11.83 -9.38
N TYR A 89 -9.63 12.50 -8.99
CA TYR A 89 -9.05 12.40 -7.67
C TYR A 89 -9.99 13.02 -6.65
N ILE A 90 -10.47 12.18 -5.76
CA ILE A 90 -11.44 12.57 -4.72
C ILE A 90 -10.74 12.73 -3.36
N GLY A 91 -9.42 12.71 -3.31
CA GLY A 91 -8.57 12.63 -2.13
C GLY A 91 -8.52 13.88 -1.28
N PHE A 92 -9.62 14.25 -0.73
CA PHE A 92 -9.69 15.44 0.12
C PHE A 92 -9.48 15.11 1.60
N GLU A 93 -9.81 13.86 1.98
CA GLU A 93 -9.92 13.45 3.38
C GLU A 93 -8.82 12.44 3.79
N SER A 94 -7.92 12.10 2.87
CA SER A 94 -6.78 11.25 3.16
C SER A 94 -5.66 11.41 2.12
N ASP A 95 -4.47 11.65 2.62
CA ASP A 95 -3.24 11.69 1.83
C ASP A 95 -2.86 10.32 1.23
N SER A 96 -3.35 9.25 1.84
CA SER A 96 -3.08 7.86 1.41
C SER A 96 -3.55 7.55 -0.01
N GLN A 97 -4.54 8.28 -0.53
CA GLN A 97 -4.96 8.13 -1.93
C GLN A 97 -3.85 8.49 -2.93
N ASN A 98 -2.92 9.38 -2.58
CA ASN A 98 -1.81 9.72 -3.45
C ASN A 98 -0.92 8.50 -3.76
N PHE A 99 -0.71 7.60 -2.79
CA PHE A 99 0.04 6.37 -3.02
C PHE A 99 -0.65 5.47 -4.04
N LEU A 100 -1.96 5.28 -3.90
CA LEU A 100 -2.75 4.46 -4.80
C LEU A 100 -2.78 5.03 -6.22
N TYR A 101 -3.05 6.33 -6.36
CA TYR A 101 -3.10 6.97 -7.65
C TYR A 101 -1.73 6.99 -8.35
N THR A 102 -0.66 7.15 -7.57
CA THR A 102 0.71 7.04 -8.10
C THR A 102 1.03 5.61 -8.52
N LEU A 103 0.61 4.61 -7.74
CA LEU A 103 0.77 3.20 -8.08
C LEU A 103 0.06 2.86 -9.41
N HIS A 104 -1.20 3.26 -9.52
CA HIS A 104 -1.99 3.10 -10.73
C HIS A 104 -1.32 3.80 -11.93
N TYR A 105 -0.84 5.03 -11.76
CA TYR A 105 -0.16 5.76 -12.82
C TYR A 105 1.08 5.03 -13.34
N VAL A 106 1.92 4.59 -12.44
CA VAL A 106 3.17 3.90 -12.78
C VAL A 106 2.92 2.58 -13.49
N LEU A 107 1.99 1.77 -12.95
CA LEU A 107 1.77 0.41 -13.47
C LEU A 107 0.76 0.35 -14.61
N HIS A 108 -0.34 1.07 -14.49
CA HIS A 108 -1.46 0.97 -15.46
C HIS A 108 -1.30 1.91 -16.65
N GLU A 109 -0.83 3.13 -16.44
CA GLU A 109 -0.74 4.11 -17.52
C GLU A 109 0.65 4.17 -18.16
N LEU A 110 1.70 4.15 -17.35
CA LEU A 110 3.07 4.13 -17.88
C LEU A 110 3.55 2.72 -18.24
N HIS A 111 2.86 1.66 -17.80
CA HIS A 111 3.24 0.26 -17.97
C HIS A 111 4.67 -0.05 -17.48
N TRP A 112 5.09 0.62 -16.41
CA TRP A 112 6.40 0.40 -15.84
C TRP A 112 6.40 -0.77 -14.86
N PRO A 113 7.52 -1.50 -14.75
CA PRO A 113 7.67 -2.56 -13.75
C PRO A 113 7.52 -2.03 -12.32
N ILE A 114 6.88 -2.82 -11.45
CA ILE A 114 6.60 -2.46 -10.05
C ILE A 114 7.84 -1.99 -9.28
N ARG A 115 9.02 -2.54 -9.60
CA ARG A 115 10.28 -2.15 -8.96
C ARG A 115 10.61 -0.66 -9.06
N TYR A 116 10.07 0.06 -10.04
CA TYR A 116 10.27 1.50 -10.20
C TYR A 116 9.31 2.35 -9.37
N TYR A 117 8.20 1.78 -8.91
CA TYR A 117 7.24 2.51 -8.07
C TYR A 117 7.90 3.14 -6.84
N LYS A 118 8.76 2.39 -6.13
CA LYS A 118 9.49 2.91 -4.98
C LYS A 118 10.38 4.12 -5.32
N HIS A 119 10.96 4.15 -6.52
CA HIS A 119 11.79 5.25 -6.97
C HIS A 119 10.99 6.50 -7.38
N VAL A 120 9.69 6.34 -7.62
CA VAL A 120 8.76 7.45 -7.83
C VAL A 120 8.37 8.07 -6.49
N ILE A 121 7.91 7.26 -5.53
CA ILE A 121 7.41 7.77 -4.24
C ILE A 121 8.54 8.12 -3.25
N THR A 122 9.67 7.41 -3.29
CA THR A 122 10.83 7.64 -2.43
C THR A 122 12.12 7.66 -3.24
N PRO A 123 12.33 8.71 -4.08
CA PRO A 123 13.46 8.74 -4.98
C PRO A 123 14.80 8.77 -4.24
N LEU A 124 15.82 8.18 -4.87
CA LEU A 124 17.20 8.20 -4.38
C LEU A 124 17.82 9.60 -4.56
N PRO A 125 18.77 9.99 -3.70
CA PRO A 125 19.66 11.12 -3.95
C PRO A 125 20.44 10.94 -5.26
N PHE A 126 20.78 12.04 -5.94
CA PHE A 126 21.49 11.97 -7.21
C PHE A 126 22.84 11.27 -7.09
N GLU A 127 23.54 11.45 -5.97
CA GLU A 127 24.85 10.81 -5.72
C GLU A 127 24.74 9.27 -5.63
N GLU A 128 23.58 8.75 -5.21
CA GLU A 128 23.31 7.33 -5.17
C GLU A 128 22.86 6.81 -6.54
N ILE A 129 22.07 7.59 -7.26
CA ILE A 129 21.63 7.26 -8.63
C ILE A 129 22.83 7.06 -9.55
N GLU A 130 23.83 7.94 -9.46
CA GLU A 130 25.04 7.89 -10.31
C GLU A 130 25.85 6.58 -10.18
N LYS A 131 25.73 5.91 -9.04
CA LYS A 131 26.45 4.66 -8.77
C LYS A 131 25.74 3.41 -9.29
N ARG A 132 24.52 3.57 -9.82
CA ARG A 132 23.68 2.45 -10.20
C ARG A 132 23.76 2.10 -11.69
N PRO A 133 23.61 0.82 -12.04
CA PRO A 133 23.60 0.40 -13.45
C PRO A 133 22.37 0.95 -14.21
N ASP A 134 21.24 1.19 -13.52
CA ASP A 134 19.99 1.71 -14.06
C ASP A 134 19.83 3.24 -13.91
N ARG A 135 20.97 3.96 -13.70
CA ARG A 135 21.01 5.39 -13.40
C ARG A 135 20.23 6.27 -14.37
N ASP A 136 20.26 5.96 -15.67
CA ASP A 136 19.61 6.78 -16.68
C ASP A 136 18.08 6.73 -16.53
N VAL A 137 17.52 5.56 -16.22
CA VAL A 137 16.10 5.38 -15.91
C VAL A 137 15.75 6.11 -14.61
N LEU A 138 16.58 5.98 -13.58
CA LEU A 138 16.33 6.63 -12.28
C LEU A 138 16.43 8.16 -12.38
N ARG A 139 17.33 8.71 -13.20
CA ARG A 139 17.39 10.14 -13.51
C ARG A 139 16.10 10.61 -14.19
N LEU A 140 15.64 9.85 -15.20
CA LEU A 140 14.39 10.15 -15.89
C LEU A 140 13.21 10.18 -14.93
N ILE A 141 13.08 9.16 -14.06
CA ILE A 141 12.05 9.10 -13.02
C ILE A 141 12.12 10.35 -12.16
N ARG A 142 13.29 10.67 -11.60
CA ARG A 142 13.45 11.79 -10.68
C ARG A 142 13.18 13.15 -11.33
N GLN A 143 13.50 13.32 -12.61
CA GLN A 143 13.25 14.56 -13.35
C GLN A 143 11.79 14.69 -13.80
N SER A 144 11.21 13.62 -14.32
CA SER A 144 9.86 13.66 -14.92
C SER A 144 8.74 13.50 -13.89
N LEU A 145 8.96 12.74 -12.81
CA LEU A 145 7.96 12.39 -11.82
C LEU A 145 8.20 12.98 -10.43
N ALA A 146 9.02 14.04 -10.33
CA ALA A 146 9.32 14.72 -9.06
C ALA A 146 8.07 15.21 -8.30
N HIS A 147 6.98 15.47 -9.01
CA HIS A 147 5.70 15.89 -8.41
C HIS A 147 4.96 14.74 -7.72
N LEU A 148 5.36 13.49 -7.97
CA LEU A 148 4.78 12.29 -7.34
C LEU A 148 5.60 11.80 -6.15
N GLU A 149 6.74 12.43 -5.85
CA GLU A 149 7.49 12.15 -4.62
C GLU A 149 6.59 12.33 -3.40
N ILE A 150 6.54 11.31 -2.55
CA ILE A 150 5.82 11.32 -1.29
C ILE A 150 6.82 11.41 -0.15
N ASN A 151 6.79 12.51 0.57
CA ASN A 151 7.69 12.75 1.69
C ASN A 151 6.97 12.59 3.01
N GLY A 152 7.69 12.14 4.03
CA GLY A 152 7.19 11.87 5.37
C GLY A 152 7.27 10.41 5.77
N PRO A 153 6.97 10.10 7.04
CA PRO A 153 6.98 8.73 7.53
C PRO A 153 5.83 7.94 6.92
N ASN A 154 6.13 6.86 6.22
CA ASN A 154 5.06 6.03 5.65
C ASN A 154 5.48 4.59 5.37
N VAL A 155 4.51 3.72 5.43
CA VAL A 155 4.54 2.38 4.86
C VAL A 155 3.21 2.12 4.17
N ILE A 156 3.25 1.47 3.04
CA ILE A 156 2.06 1.03 2.33
C ILE A 156 1.93 -0.48 2.32
N ILE A 157 0.69 -0.96 2.32
CA ILE A 157 0.32 -2.34 2.03
C ILE A 157 -0.76 -2.29 0.96
N GLY A 158 -0.59 -3.03 -0.11
CA GLY A 158 -1.52 -3.00 -1.23
C GLY A 158 -1.68 -4.35 -1.91
N MET A 159 -2.68 -4.40 -2.78
CA MET A 159 -2.98 -5.52 -3.64
C MET A 159 -3.08 -5.01 -5.08
N LEU A 160 -2.49 -5.75 -6.00
CA LEU A 160 -2.52 -5.49 -7.43
C LEU A 160 -3.69 -6.22 -8.09
N PRO A 161 -4.13 -5.81 -9.30
CA PRO A 161 -5.24 -6.45 -10.00
C PRO A 161 -5.03 -7.93 -10.31
N ASP A 162 -3.77 -8.39 -10.37
CA ASP A 162 -3.40 -9.80 -10.59
C ASP A 162 -3.35 -10.62 -9.29
N GLY A 163 -3.76 -10.04 -8.17
CA GLY A 163 -3.80 -10.69 -6.86
C GLY A 163 -2.50 -10.64 -6.07
N LYS A 164 -1.42 -10.09 -6.60
CA LYS A 164 -0.18 -9.93 -5.85
C LYS A 164 -0.32 -8.90 -4.74
N MET A 165 0.35 -9.15 -3.63
CA MET A 165 0.43 -8.22 -2.51
C MET A 165 1.76 -7.46 -2.55
N ILE A 166 1.74 -6.20 -2.11
CA ILE A 166 2.95 -5.36 -2.04
C ILE A 166 3.04 -4.64 -0.71
N THR A 167 4.26 -4.36 -0.30
CA THR A 167 4.56 -3.34 0.72
C THR A 167 5.76 -2.50 0.30
N CYS A 168 5.76 -1.24 0.67
CA CYS A 168 6.87 -0.33 0.40
C CYS A 168 7.09 0.60 1.59
N CYS A 169 8.35 0.77 1.99
CA CYS A 169 8.77 1.63 3.07
C CYS A 169 9.24 3.00 2.58
N ASP A 170 9.08 4.01 3.43
CA ASP A 170 9.66 5.32 3.20
C ASP A 170 11.20 5.33 3.22
N SER A 171 11.78 6.48 2.92
CA SER A 171 13.22 6.66 2.77
C SER A 171 14.05 6.41 4.04
N LYS A 172 13.42 6.38 5.22
CA LYS A 172 14.06 6.21 6.53
C LYS A 172 13.44 5.10 7.36
N LYS A 173 12.46 4.40 6.80
CA LYS A 173 11.68 3.37 7.49
C LYS A 173 11.15 3.85 8.86
N LEU A 174 10.48 4.98 8.86
CA LEU A 174 9.95 5.58 10.10
C LEU A 174 8.65 4.92 10.59
N ARG A 175 7.96 4.16 9.74
CA ARG A 175 6.80 3.36 10.13
C ARG A 175 7.15 1.88 10.14
N PRO A 176 6.66 1.13 11.14
CA PRO A 176 6.93 -0.28 11.24
C PRO A 176 6.19 -1.10 10.19
N VAL A 177 6.82 -2.18 9.77
CA VAL A 177 6.21 -3.24 8.99
C VAL A 177 7.03 -4.51 9.16
N VAL A 178 6.34 -5.63 9.24
CA VAL A 178 6.91 -6.97 9.36
C VAL A 178 6.10 -7.92 8.50
N ILE A 179 6.77 -8.95 7.95
CA ILE A 179 6.13 -9.99 7.15
C ILE A 179 6.42 -11.32 7.80
N GLY A 180 5.37 -12.01 8.21
CA GLY A 180 5.41 -13.39 8.67
C GLY A 180 4.98 -14.34 7.56
N ARG A 181 5.51 -15.57 7.56
CA ARG A 181 5.14 -16.60 6.60
C ARG A 181 5.16 -18.00 7.21
N ASP A 182 4.28 -18.83 6.71
CA ASP A 182 4.33 -20.28 6.87
C ASP A 182 4.11 -20.98 5.51
N GLU A 183 3.78 -22.27 5.52
CA GLU A 183 3.55 -23.05 4.30
C GLU A 183 2.27 -22.64 3.54
N ASN A 184 1.30 -22.05 4.23
CA ASN A 184 -0.04 -21.81 3.72
C ASN A 184 -0.37 -20.33 3.53
N MET A 185 0.40 -19.43 4.18
CA MET A 185 0.01 -18.04 4.29
C MET A 185 1.23 -17.11 4.41
N VAL A 186 1.12 -15.92 3.84
CA VAL A 186 2.02 -14.79 4.10
C VAL A 186 1.19 -13.62 4.62
N VAL A 187 1.61 -13.03 5.72
CA VAL A 187 0.95 -11.89 6.36
C VAL A 187 1.88 -10.70 6.43
N ILE A 188 1.44 -9.55 5.93
CA ILE A 188 2.11 -8.27 6.09
C ILE A 188 1.37 -7.50 7.19
N SER A 189 2.06 -7.10 8.24
CA SER A 189 1.48 -6.35 9.37
C SER A 189 2.31 -5.13 9.72
N SER A 190 1.68 -4.07 10.18
CA SER A 190 2.37 -2.92 10.75
C SER A 190 3.01 -3.26 12.12
N GLU A 191 2.51 -4.28 12.82
CA GLU A 191 2.95 -4.64 14.16
C GLU A 191 3.15 -6.14 14.31
N VAL A 192 4.18 -6.54 15.08
CA VAL A 192 4.44 -7.96 15.37
C VAL A 192 3.29 -8.60 16.15
N CYS A 193 2.62 -7.84 17.02
CA CYS A 193 1.47 -8.36 17.76
C CYS A 193 0.34 -8.81 16.83
N GLY A 194 0.12 -8.10 15.70
CA GLY A 194 -0.85 -8.52 14.69
C GLY A 194 -0.48 -9.85 14.02
N LEU A 195 0.83 -10.09 13.77
CA LEU A 195 1.28 -11.40 13.29
C LEU A 195 1.08 -12.49 14.34
N ASN A 196 1.33 -12.20 15.61
CA ASN A 196 1.17 -13.18 16.69
C ASN A 196 -0.28 -13.66 16.84
N GLU A 197 -1.25 -12.77 16.56
CA GLU A 197 -2.66 -13.15 16.58
C GLU A 197 -3.08 -13.98 15.37
N VAL A 198 -2.57 -13.64 14.19
CA VAL A 198 -2.96 -14.30 12.94
C VAL A 198 -2.17 -15.58 12.70
N MET A 199 -0.91 -15.63 13.13
CA MET A 199 0.04 -16.71 12.90
C MET A 199 0.80 -17.04 14.20
N PRO A 200 0.12 -17.54 15.25
CA PRO A 200 0.75 -17.75 16.57
C PRO A 200 1.86 -18.82 16.55
N ASP A 201 1.74 -19.81 15.68
CA ASP A 201 2.67 -20.94 15.60
C ASP A 201 3.78 -20.78 14.56
N ARG A 202 3.89 -19.61 13.91
CA ARG A 202 4.93 -19.39 12.90
C ARG A 202 6.34 -19.41 13.52
N ASP A 203 7.30 -19.78 12.73
CA ASP A 203 8.72 -19.60 13.10
C ASP A 203 9.11 -18.12 12.97
N ILE A 204 9.19 -17.43 14.10
CA ILE A 204 9.53 -16.01 14.17
C ILE A 204 10.93 -15.67 13.64
N THR A 205 11.82 -16.66 13.54
CA THR A 205 13.16 -16.44 12.97
C THR A 205 13.13 -16.20 11.47
N ASN A 206 12.02 -16.56 10.82
CA ASN A 206 11.76 -16.34 9.40
C ASN A 206 11.03 -15.02 9.12
N ASP A 207 10.68 -14.24 10.14
CA ASP A 207 10.04 -12.94 9.96
C ASP A 207 10.94 -11.98 9.17
N ILE A 208 10.37 -11.34 8.16
CA ILE A 208 11.08 -10.40 7.30
C ILE A 208 10.79 -8.98 7.76
N TYR A 209 11.83 -8.24 8.05
CA TYR A 209 11.78 -6.81 8.35
C TYR A 209 12.31 -6.05 7.12
N PRO A 210 11.44 -5.35 6.37
CA PRO A 210 11.87 -4.55 5.22
C PRO A 210 12.85 -3.44 5.62
N ASN A 211 13.73 -3.07 4.70
CA ASN A 211 14.67 -1.96 4.88
C ASN A 211 14.07 -0.63 4.40
N GLU A 212 14.84 0.44 4.53
CA GLU A 212 14.56 1.73 3.93
C GLU A 212 14.37 1.62 2.42
N ARG A 213 13.38 2.33 1.86
CA ARG A 213 13.04 2.31 0.43
C ARG A 213 12.86 0.92 -0.17
N GLU A 214 12.67 -0.09 0.65
CA GLU A 214 12.47 -1.44 0.13
C GLU A 214 11.03 -1.63 -0.31
N LEU A 215 10.87 -2.17 -1.51
CA LEU A 215 9.60 -2.67 -2.00
C LEU A 215 9.67 -4.20 -1.99
N ILE A 216 8.63 -4.81 -1.45
CA ILE A 216 8.45 -6.26 -1.42
C ILE A 216 7.14 -6.59 -2.14
N GLU A 217 7.18 -7.57 -3.02
CA GLU A 217 6.04 -8.18 -3.69
C GLU A 217 5.89 -9.62 -3.21
N ILE A 218 4.67 -10.03 -2.97
CA ILE A 218 4.29 -11.40 -2.66
C ILE A 218 3.37 -11.85 -3.78
N ASP A 219 3.76 -12.89 -4.48
CA ASP A 219 2.96 -13.42 -5.58
C ASP A 219 1.92 -14.45 -5.13
N ASN A 220 1.16 -14.94 -6.09
CA ASN A 220 0.07 -15.87 -5.84
C ASN A 220 0.53 -17.27 -5.39
N ASP A 221 1.81 -17.58 -5.50
CA ASP A 221 2.43 -18.81 -5.01
C ASP A 221 3.13 -18.61 -3.66
N LEU A 222 2.86 -17.46 -3.00
CA LEU A 222 3.43 -17.03 -1.72
C LEU A 222 4.95 -16.78 -1.78
N GLU A 223 5.51 -16.61 -2.98
CA GLU A 223 6.90 -16.24 -3.15
C GLU A 223 7.14 -14.77 -2.86
N VAL A 224 8.16 -14.50 -2.05
CA VAL A 224 8.52 -13.15 -1.62
C VAL A 224 9.67 -12.62 -2.44
N ARG A 225 9.42 -11.58 -3.22
CA ARG A 225 10.44 -10.86 -3.99
C ARG A 225 10.78 -9.54 -3.34
N ARG A 226 12.06 -9.26 -3.21
CA ARG A 226 12.57 -8.08 -2.50
C ARG A 226 13.38 -7.20 -3.44
N TRP A 227 12.96 -5.95 -3.60
CA TRP A 227 13.74 -4.91 -4.29
C TRP A 227 14.34 -3.95 -3.26
N LYS A 228 15.53 -4.32 -2.77
CA LYS A 228 16.36 -3.48 -1.90
C LYS A 228 16.91 -2.27 -2.67
N GLN A 229 17.58 -1.37 -1.95
CA GLN A 229 18.27 -0.23 -2.58
C GLN A 229 19.27 -0.67 -3.62
#